data_0042ab5e7262ca6aeeb455da5de3ce32
#
_entry.id   0042ab5e7262ca6aeeb455da5de3ce32
#
_cell.length_a   1.000
_cell.length_b   1.000
_cell.length_c   1.000
_cell.angle_alpha   90.00
_cell.angle_beta   90.00
_cell.angle_gamma   90.00
#
_symmetry.space_group_name_H-M   'P 1'
#
loop_
_entity.id
_entity.type
_entity.pdbx_description
1 polymer ?
#
loop_
_entity_poly.entity_id
_entity_poly.type
_entity_poly.pdbx_seq_one_letter_code
_entity_poly.pdbx_strand_id
1 'polypeptide(L)'
;MRLTFGLALLCPPSFCAKAWNQPSAFAVRGGTSKSFTSLQSTTSLIKEVETTPIEGMRPGTSGLRKKVEVWQAVDESNKNYVENFIQSLVDTAVEGNDGKPLDTLIIAGDGRYFNPEAIQIIARVLAGNGVSNIWIPKGGIMSTPAVSAAIRRREGGMAQGGIVLTASHNPGGPGEDFGIKYNVGYGQPAGEEFTETLYQKSLELSTFKTVEGSADFDLDADVGTTFSITDGSTVTI
;
A
#
# COMPACT_ATOMS: atom_id res chain seq x y z
N MET A 1 61.24 4.00 26.40
CA MET A 1 61.48 4.92 25.30
C MET A 1 60.13 5.55 24.94
N ARG A 2 59.93 6.81 25.36
CA ARG A 2 58.71 7.60 25.13
C ARG A 2 58.68 8.13 23.70
N LEU A 3 57.52 8.13 23.05
CA LEU A 3 57.17 9.13 22.03
C LEU A 3 55.66 9.29 21.97
N THR A 4 55.21 10.37 22.60
CA THR A 4 53.91 11.03 22.47
C THR A 4 53.92 11.87 21.16
N PHE A 5 52.86 11.77 20.34
CA PHE A 5 52.45 12.86 19.48
C PHE A 5 50.93 13.01 19.52
N GLY A 6 50.53 14.05 20.25
CA GLY A 6 49.21 14.62 20.12
C GLY A 6 49.24 15.72 19.06
N LEU A 7 48.19 15.76 18.26
CA LEU A 7 47.85 16.94 17.48
C LEU A 7 46.32 17.10 17.50
N ALA A 8 45.91 17.96 18.42
CA ALA A 8 44.54 18.48 18.47
C ALA A 8 44.46 19.68 17.52
N LEU A 9 43.68 19.57 16.46
CA LEU A 9 43.26 20.71 15.65
C LEU A 9 41.97 21.29 16.21
N LEU A 10 42.10 22.38 16.93
CA LEU A 10 41.01 23.26 17.39
C LEU A 10 40.51 24.07 16.19
N CYS A 11 39.27 23.88 15.81
CA CYS A 11 38.54 24.72 14.88
C CYS A 11 37.76 25.78 15.71
N PRO A 12 37.88 27.08 15.44
CA PRO A 12 37.20 28.11 16.23
C PRO A 12 35.70 28.19 15.88
N PRO A 13 34.81 28.45 16.88
CA PRO A 13 33.37 28.49 16.68
C PRO A 13 32.88 29.91 16.32
N SER A 14 33.17 30.40 15.12
CA SER A 14 32.70 31.75 14.72
C SER A 14 32.41 31.96 13.23
N PHE A 15 32.15 30.90 12.44
CA PHE A 15 31.87 31.10 11.01
C PHE A 15 30.64 30.35 10.47
N CYS A 16 29.63 30.06 11.29
CA CYS A 16 28.41 29.38 10.80
C CYS A 16 27.13 29.99 11.37
N ALA A 17 27.00 31.32 11.32
CA ALA A 17 25.71 31.95 11.66
C ALA A 17 25.58 33.32 10.98
N LYS A 18 25.42 33.37 9.67
CA LYS A 18 24.86 34.53 8.94
C LYS A 18 24.75 34.24 7.45
N ALA A 19 23.74 33.52 7.02
CA ALA A 19 23.23 33.58 5.66
C ALA A 19 21.95 32.75 5.50
N TRP A 20 20.88 33.10 6.23
CA TRP A 20 19.53 32.68 5.86
C TRP A 20 18.53 33.55 6.63
N ASN A 21 18.37 34.78 6.15
CA ASN A 21 17.20 35.60 6.41
C ASN A 21 17.22 36.82 5.49
N GLN A 22 16.65 36.68 4.30
CA GLN A 22 16.13 37.79 3.51
C GLN A 22 14.84 37.33 2.84
N PRO A 23 13.67 37.90 3.18
CA PRO A 23 12.44 37.69 2.43
C PRO A 23 12.48 38.62 1.21
N SER A 24 12.67 38.06 0.01
CA SER A 24 12.39 38.77 -1.24
C SER A 24 10.86 38.81 -1.44
N ALA A 25 10.29 39.99 -1.31
CA ALA A 25 8.92 40.28 -1.68
C ALA A 25 8.77 40.16 -3.21
N PHE A 26 8.18 39.07 -3.66
CA PHE A 26 7.69 38.92 -5.02
C PHE A 26 6.22 39.35 -5.04
N ALA A 27 5.94 40.46 -5.69
CA ALA A 27 4.59 40.93 -5.95
C ALA A 27 3.90 39.99 -6.94
N VAL A 28 2.94 39.20 -6.47
CA VAL A 28 2.06 38.40 -7.31
C VAL A 28 1.01 39.29 -7.91
N ARG A 29 1.09 39.53 -9.23
CA ARG A 29 0.01 40.09 -10.03
C ARG A 29 -1.19 39.12 -9.99
N GLY A 30 -2.37 39.68 -9.71
CA GLY A 30 -3.64 38.98 -9.66
C GLY A 30 -3.90 38.14 -10.91
N GLY A 31 -3.93 36.86 -10.75
CA GLY A 31 -4.49 35.91 -11.68
C GLY A 31 -5.83 35.47 -11.14
N THR A 32 -6.88 35.67 -11.93
CA THR A 32 -8.27 35.28 -11.67
C THR A 32 -8.32 33.79 -11.26
N SER A 33 -8.78 33.53 -10.04
CA SER A 33 -9.10 32.19 -9.56
C SER A 33 -10.21 31.60 -10.44
N LYS A 34 -9.86 30.65 -11.30
CA LYS A 34 -10.87 29.75 -11.87
C LYS A 34 -11.30 28.82 -10.74
N SER A 35 -12.50 29.07 -10.23
CA SER A 35 -13.19 28.13 -9.36
C SER A 35 -13.34 26.80 -10.10
N PHE A 36 -12.61 25.79 -9.68
CA PHE A 36 -12.87 24.39 -10.06
C PHE A 36 -14.11 23.95 -9.29
N THR A 37 -15.29 24.20 -9.89
CA THR A 37 -16.57 23.72 -9.38
C THR A 37 -16.90 22.43 -10.12
N SER A 38 -17.20 21.44 -9.36
CA SER A 38 -17.94 20.19 -9.53
C SER A 38 -17.11 18.96 -9.21
N LEU A 39 -16.83 18.77 -7.94
CA LEU A 39 -16.82 17.42 -7.38
C LEU A 39 -18.27 16.93 -7.46
N GLN A 40 -18.61 16.16 -8.48
CA GLN A 40 -19.76 15.28 -8.40
C GLN A 40 -19.45 14.32 -7.25
N SER A 41 -20.12 14.50 -6.13
CA SER A 41 -20.16 13.55 -5.02
C SER A 41 -20.87 12.29 -5.54
N THR A 42 -20.13 11.42 -6.18
CA THR A 42 -20.56 10.03 -6.34
C THR A 42 -20.44 9.44 -4.95
N THR A 43 -21.57 9.23 -4.28
CA THR A 43 -21.56 8.54 -2.97
C THR A 43 -21.02 7.14 -3.21
N SER A 44 -19.77 6.91 -2.86
CA SER A 44 -19.17 5.59 -2.94
C SER A 44 -19.83 4.70 -1.91
N LEU A 45 -20.38 3.57 -2.35
CA LEU A 45 -21.10 2.63 -1.49
C LEU A 45 -20.22 1.42 -1.19
N ILE A 46 -20.09 1.08 0.08
CA ILE A 46 -19.54 -0.21 0.48
C ILE A 46 -20.54 -1.28 0.07
N LYS A 47 -20.08 -2.25 -0.71
CA LYS A 47 -20.85 -3.35 -1.22
C LYS A 47 -20.27 -4.66 -0.75
N GLU A 48 -21.12 -5.55 -0.28
CA GLU A 48 -20.81 -6.95 -0.05
C GLU A 48 -21.16 -7.73 -1.31
N VAL A 49 -20.20 -8.47 -1.85
CA VAL A 49 -20.32 -9.23 -3.09
C VAL A 49 -20.21 -10.71 -2.79
N GLU A 50 -21.18 -11.48 -3.25
CA GLU A 50 -21.12 -12.95 -3.16
C GLU A 50 -19.97 -13.50 -3.99
N THR A 51 -19.28 -14.49 -3.44
CA THR A 51 -18.19 -15.19 -4.09
C THR A 51 -18.14 -16.65 -3.64
N THR A 52 -17.23 -17.42 -4.17
CA THR A 52 -16.96 -18.80 -3.79
C THR A 52 -15.49 -19.01 -3.55
N PRO A 53 -15.09 -19.97 -2.71
CA PRO A 53 -13.70 -20.35 -2.54
C PRO A 53 -13.05 -20.72 -3.87
N ILE A 54 -11.81 -20.29 -4.07
CA ILE A 54 -11.03 -20.61 -5.27
C ILE A 54 -9.85 -21.50 -4.85
N GLU A 55 -9.69 -22.62 -5.53
CA GLU A 55 -8.60 -23.55 -5.23
C GLU A 55 -7.22 -22.95 -5.48
N GLY A 56 -6.25 -23.38 -4.68
CA GLY A 56 -4.84 -23.02 -4.86
C GLY A 56 -4.45 -21.64 -4.37
N MET A 57 -5.25 -21.00 -3.50
CA MET A 57 -4.93 -19.73 -2.84
C MET A 57 -3.97 -19.86 -1.64
N ARG A 58 -3.30 -20.99 -1.44
CA ARG A 58 -2.35 -21.18 -0.34
C ARG A 58 -1.08 -20.36 -0.59
N PRO A 59 -0.80 -19.32 0.20
CA PRO A 59 0.46 -18.59 0.11
C PRO A 59 1.59 -19.39 0.80
N GLY A 60 2.81 -19.22 0.30
CA GLY A 60 4.01 -19.59 1.04
C GLY A 60 4.52 -18.42 1.87
N THR A 61 5.67 -18.59 2.55
CA THR A 61 6.37 -17.53 3.29
C THR A 61 6.79 -16.35 2.41
N SER A 62 6.86 -16.56 1.08
CA SER A 62 7.14 -15.54 0.07
C SER A 62 5.88 -14.97 -0.59
N GLY A 63 4.70 -15.23 -0.01
CA GLY A 63 3.40 -14.83 -0.55
C GLY A 63 2.82 -15.81 -1.56
N LEU A 64 1.71 -15.44 -2.18
CA LEU A 64 1.07 -16.19 -3.24
C LEU A 64 1.55 -15.67 -4.60
N ARG A 65 2.05 -16.58 -5.45
CA ARG A 65 2.51 -16.26 -6.81
C ARG A 65 1.76 -17.10 -7.83
N LYS A 66 1.23 -16.47 -8.85
CA LYS A 66 0.50 -17.08 -9.98
C LYS A 66 0.81 -16.31 -11.26
N LYS A 67 0.43 -16.89 -12.41
CA LYS A 67 0.42 -16.15 -13.67
C LYS A 67 -0.53 -14.97 -13.60
N VAL A 68 -0.20 -13.88 -14.30
CA VAL A 68 -1.02 -12.66 -14.34
C VAL A 68 -2.47 -12.96 -14.74
N GLU A 69 -2.69 -13.86 -15.70
CA GLU A 69 -4.04 -14.25 -16.17
C GLU A 69 -4.94 -14.80 -15.03
N VAL A 70 -4.36 -15.46 -14.03
CA VAL A 70 -5.11 -15.95 -12.86
C VAL A 70 -5.56 -14.75 -12.00
N TRP A 71 -4.66 -13.80 -11.76
CA TRP A 71 -4.97 -12.60 -11.00
C TRP A 71 -5.97 -11.67 -11.70
N GLN A 72 -5.91 -11.61 -13.03
CA GLN A 72 -6.85 -10.85 -13.86
C GLN A 72 -8.22 -11.52 -14.01
N ALA A 73 -8.40 -12.70 -13.43
CA ALA A 73 -9.65 -13.47 -13.52
C ALA A 73 -10.12 -13.66 -14.98
N VAL A 74 -9.19 -13.97 -15.87
CA VAL A 74 -9.50 -14.22 -17.30
C VAL A 74 -10.42 -15.44 -17.47
N ASP A 75 -10.27 -16.43 -16.58
CA ASP A 75 -11.15 -17.60 -16.51
C ASP A 75 -12.21 -17.40 -15.41
N GLU A 76 -13.46 -17.78 -15.66
CA GLU A 76 -14.55 -17.69 -14.68
C GLU A 76 -14.25 -18.46 -13.39
N SER A 77 -13.45 -19.52 -13.43
CA SER A 77 -13.01 -20.26 -12.24
C SER A 77 -12.13 -19.42 -11.30
N ASN A 78 -11.55 -18.35 -11.80
CA ASN A 78 -10.71 -17.41 -11.04
C ASN A 78 -11.40 -16.07 -10.78
N LYS A 79 -12.69 -15.96 -11.02
CA LYS A 79 -13.44 -14.73 -10.80
C LYS A 79 -13.24 -14.21 -9.38
N ASN A 80 -12.97 -12.92 -9.25
CA ASN A 80 -12.68 -12.24 -7.98
C ASN A 80 -11.41 -12.77 -7.27
N TYR A 81 -10.40 -13.24 -8.01
CA TYR A 81 -9.20 -13.85 -7.40
C TYR A 81 -8.45 -12.90 -6.48
N VAL A 82 -8.24 -11.64 -6.90
CA VAL A 82 -7.58 -10.62 -6.09
C VAL A 82 -8.42 -10.30 -4.86
N GLU A 83 -9.72 -10.05 -5.06
CA GLU A 83 -10.67 -9.66 -4.01
C GLU A 83 -10.77 -10.74 -2.95
N ASN A 84 -10.89 -12.01 -3.36
CA ASN A 84 -10.96 -13.14 -2.45
C ASN A 84 -9.69 -13.29 -1.61
N PHE A 85 -8.52 -13.15 -2.26
CA PHE A 85 -7.24 -13.23 -1.56
C PHE A 85 -7.07 -12.09 -0.56
N ILE A 86 -7.42 -10.86 -0.96
CA ILE A 86 -7.30 -9.69 -0.09
C ILE A 86 -8.33 -9.72 1.04
N GLN A 87 -9.57 -10.17 0.79
CA GLN A 87 -10.55 -10.33 1.86
C GLN A 87 -10.05 -11.32 2.92
N SER A 88 -9.56 -12.50 2.50
CA SER A 88 -9.01 -13.49 3.41
C SER A 88 -7.78 -12.96 4.19
N LEU A 89 -6.96 -12.12 3.55
CA LEU A 89 -5.83 -11.47 4.18
C LEU A 89 -6.27 -10.46 5.25
N VAL A 90 -7.25 -9.61 4.93
CA VAL A 90 -7.79 -8.61 5.87
C VAL A 90 -8.44 -9.30 7.06
N ASP A 91 -9.26 -10.33 6.82
CA ASP A 91 -9.93 -11.08 7.88
C ASP A 91 -8.92 -11.74 8.83
N THR A 92 -7.80 -12.23 8.29
CA THR A 92 -6.70 -12.78 9.09
C THR A 92 -5.98 -11.69 9.88
N ALA A 93 -5.70 -10.55 9.26
CA ALA A 93 -5.02 -9.44 9.92
C ALA A 93 -5.88 -8.78 11.00
N VAL A 94 -7.19 -8.69 10.79
CA VAL A 94 -8.17 -8.20 11.79
C VAL A 94 -8.25 -9.17 12.97
N GLU A 95 -8.28 -10.48 12.74
CA GLU A 95 -8.24 -11.48 13.81
C GLU A 95 -6.97 -11.34 14.65
N GLY A 96 -5.81 -11.19 14.00
CA GLY A 96 -4.54 -10.93 14.69
C GLY A 96 -4.44 -9.56 15.37
N ASN A 97 -5.40 -8.66 15.14
CA ASN A 97 -5.55 -7.34 15.77
C ASN A 97 -6.70 -7.28 16.80
N ASP A 98 -6.95 -8.38 17.50
CA ASP A 98 -8.04 -8.51 18.49
C ASP A 98 -9.45 -8.21 17.91
N GLY A 99 -9.67 -8.50 16.64
CA GLY A 99 -10.93 -8.26 15.93
C GLY A 99 -11.19 -6.78 15.61
N LYS A 100 -10.22 -5.89 15.81
CA LYS A 100 -10.36 -4.46 15.50
C LYS A 100 -9.98 -4.20 14.05
N PRO A 101 -10.70 -3.31 13.36
CA PRO A 101 -10.33 -2.86 12.03
C PRO A 101 -8.88 -2.35 11.99
N LEU A 102 -8.24 -2.51 10.83
CA LEU A 102 -6.91 -1.96 10.60
C LEU A 102 -7.03 -0.47 10.27
N ASP A 103 -6.17 0.34 10.89
CA ASP A 103 -6.18 1.79 10.64
C ASP A 103 -5.37 2.15 9.39
N THR A 104 -4.13 1.69 9.31
CA THR A 104 -3.20 2.10 8.25
C THR A 104 -2.49 0.92 7.64
N LEU A 105 -2.57 0.79 6.32
CA LEU A 105 -1.83 -0.19 5.52
C LEU A 105 -1.06 0.47 4.38
N ILE A 106 0.06 -0.15 3.99
CA ILE A 106 0.84 0.25 2.81
C ILE A 106 0.54 -0.72 1.67
N ILE A 107 0.35 -0.21 0.44
CA ILE A 107 0.33 -1.03 -0.78
C ILE A 107 1.47 -0.55 -1.67
N ALA A 108 2.34 -1.45 -2.08
CA ALA A 108 3.43 -1.13 -3.00
C ALA A 108 3.92 -2.38 -3.72
N GLY A 109 4.62 -2.20 -4.83
CA GLY A 109 5.15 -3.32 -5.60
C GLY A 109 6.45 -3.02 -6.32
N ASP A 110 6.92 -3.99 -7.08
CA ASP A 110 8.14 -3.87 -7.89
C ASP A 110 7.89 -3.29 -9.31
N GLY A 111 6.66 -2.83 -9.58
CA GLY A 111 6.28 -2.19 -10.85
C GLY A 111 6.07 -3.15 -12.01
N ARG A 112 5.86 -4.46 -11.75
CA ARG A 112 5.55 -5.43 -12.79
C ARG A 112 4.17 -5.21 -13.41
N TYR A 113 3.95 -5.86 -14.54
CA TYR A 113 2.66 -5.89 -15.22
C TYR A 113 1.52 -6.26 -14.25
N PHE A 114 0.39 -5.64 -14.38
CA PHE A 114 -0.79 -5.74 -13.49
C PHE A 114 -0.64 -5.03 -12.13
N ASN A 115 0.50 -4.40 -11.83
CA ASN A 115 0.69 -3.70 -10.55
C ASN A 115 -0.31 -2.54 -10.35
N PRO A 116 -0.53 -1.64 -11.34
CA PRO A 116 -1.44 -0.51 -11.18
C PRO A 116 -2.90 -0.95 -10.96
N GLU A 117 -3.38 -1.91 -11.73
CA GLU A 117 -4.75 -2.42 -11.66
C GLU A 117 -5.00 -3.14 -10.32
N ALA A 118 -4.04 -3.98 -9.91
CA ALA A 118 -4.12 -4.67 -8.61
C ALA A 118 -4.18 -3.69 -7.45
N ILE A 119 -3.42 -2.59 -7.48
CA ILE A 119 -3.46 -1.57 -6.44
C ILE A 119 -4.86 -0.97 -6.31
N GLN A 120 -5.53 -0.65 -7.42
CA GLN A 120 -6.88 -0.09 -7.42
C GLN A 120 -7.89 -1.07 -6.79
N ILE A 121 -7.83 -2.35 -7.18
CA ILE A 121 -8.70 -3.39 -6.63
C ILE A 121 -8.45 -3.55 -5.13
N ILE A 122 -7.20 -3.72 -4.73
CA ILE A 122 -6.81 -3.90 -3.33
C ILE A 122 -7.26 -2.73 -2.46
N ALA A 123 -7.04 -1.49 -2.90
CA ALA A 123 -7.44 -0.31 -2.16
C ALA A 123 -8.96 -0.27 -1.90
N ARG A 124 -9.78 -0.65 -2.90
CA ARG A 124 -11.24 -0.72 -2.73
C ARG A 124 -11.67 -1.81 -1.76
N VAL A 125 -11.03 -2.98 -1.79
CA VAL A 125 -11.32 -4.05 -0.81
C VAL A 125 -10.92 -3.62 0.60
N LEU A 126 -9.74 -3.01 0.77
CA LEU A 126 -9.29 -2.49 2.07
C LEU A 126 -10.24 -1.43 2.62
N ALA A 127 -10.65 -0.47 1.79
CA ALA A 127 -11.60 0.57 2.17
C ALA A 127 -12.98 -0.01 2.50
N GLY A 128 -13.45 -1.01 1.74
CA GLY A 128 -14.68 -1.75 2.00
C GLY A 128 -14.67 -2.48 3.35
N ASN A 129 -13.51 -2.86 3.85
CA ASN A 129 -13.29 -3.49 5.15
C ASN A 129 -12.90 -2.50 6.26
N GLY A 130 -13.01 -1.19 6.01
CA GLY A 130 -12.85 -0.16 7.03
C GLY A 130 -11.40 0.22 7.33
N VAL A 131 -10.45 -0.07 6.45
CA VAL A 131 -9.07 0.47 6.56
C VAL A 131 -9.13 1.98 6.31
N SER A 132 -8.74 2.78 7.30
CA SER A 132 -8.90 4.24 7.25
C SER A 132 -7.88 4.92 6.35
N ASN A 133 -6.63 4.47 6.40
CA ASN A 133 -5.51 5.08 5.70
C ASN A 133 -4.76 4.07 4.84
N ILE A 134 -4.73 4.29 3.54
CA ILE A 134 -4.01 3.45 2.59
C ILE A 134 -2.88 4.29 2.00
N TRP A 135 -1.63 3.90 2.27
CA TRP A 135 -0.45 4.61 1.79
C TRP A 135 0.14 3.90 0.58
N ILE A 136 0.32 4.66 -0.51
CA ILE A 136 0.84 4.13 -1.77
C ILE A 136 1.99 5.03 -2.22
N PRO A 137 3.18 4.50 -2.50
CA PRO A 137 4.27 5.31 -3.07
C PRO A 137 3.90 5.77 -4.48
N LYS A 138 4.46 6.89 -4.92
CA LYS A 138 4.27 7.41 -6.29
C LYS A 138 4.55 6.32 -7.33
N GLY A 139 3.63 6.16 -8.28
CA GLY A 139 3.64 5.07 -9.26
C GLY A 139 3.37 3.67 -8.69
N GLY A 140 3.01 3.56 -7.40
CA GLY A 140 2.83 2.25 -6.74
C GLY A 140 4.12 1.46 -6.56
N ILE A 141 5.31 2.08 -6.73
CA ILE A 141 6.59 1.37 -6.82
C ILE A 141 7.44 1.60 -5.57
N MET A 142 7.76 0.51 -4.87
CA MET A 142 8.69 0.51 -3.75
C MET A 142 9.30 -0.89 -3.56
N SER A 143 10.59 -0.96 -3.29
CA SER A 143 11.25 -2.24 -3.01
C SER A 143 10.77 -2.86 -1.71
N THR A 144 10.77 -4.18 -1.61
CA THR A 144 10.36 -4.91 -0.40
C THR A 144 11.05 -4.40 0.88
N PRO A 145 12.38 -4.17 0.94
CA PRO A 145 13.00 -3.63 2.15
C PRO A 145 12.57 -2.19 2.46
N ALA A 146 12.26 -1.39 1.43
CA ALA A 146 11.74 -0.04 1.64
C ALA A 146 10.32 -0.06 2.21
N VAL A 147 9.43 -0.97 1.75
CA VAL A 147 8.11 -1.19 2.37
C VAL A 147 8.27 -1.59 3.83
N SER A 148 9.16 -2.55 4.14
CA SER A 148 9.45 -2.96 5.52
C SER A 148 9.91 -1.79 6.40
N ALA A 149 10.72 -0.88 5.86
CA ALA A 149 11.15 0.31 6.57
C ALA A 149 10.01 1.33 6.73
N ALA A 150 9.20 1.54 5.70
CA ALA A 150 8.06 2.47 5.71
C ALA A 150 6.99 2.04 6.74
N ILE A 151 6.71 0.73 6.87
CA ILE A 151 5.80 0.21 7.91
C ILE A 151 6.23 0.68 9.30
N ARG A 152 7.53 0.68 9.60
CA ARG A 152 8.06 1.00 10.93
C ARG A 152 8.33 2.48 11.18
N ARG A 153 8.60 3.26 10.12
CA ARG A 153 9.29 4.55 10.25
C ARG A 153 8.66 5.70 9.48
N ARG A 154 7.51 5.50 8.84
CA ARG A 154 6.89 6.61 8.11
C ARG A 154 6.55 7.74 9.07
N GLU A 155 6.73 8.97 8.61
CA GLU A 155 6.25 10.17 9.29
C GLU A 155 4.72 10.07 9.47
N GLY A 156 4.25 10.33 10.68
CA GLY A 156 2.82 10.18 11.06
C GLY A 156 2.50 8.87 11.80
N GLY A 157 3.46 7.98 12.00
CA GLY A 157 3.29 6.76 12.79
C GLY A 157 3.60 5.45 12.04
N MET A 158 3.42 4.34 12.73
CA MET A 158 3.62 3.01 12.16
C MET A 158 2.36 2.56 11.42
N ALA A 159 2.53 1.95 10.25
CA ALA A 159 1.48 1.17 9.62
C ALA A 159 1.33 -0.18 10.34
N GLN A 160 0.12 -0.74 10.31
CA GLN A 160 -0.15 -2.05 10.92
C GLN A 160 0.29 -3.21 10.01
N GLY A 161 0.67 -2.90 8.77
CA GLY A 161 1.23 -3.85 7.82
C GLY A 161 1.39 -3.24 6.43
N GLY A 162 1.83 -4.10 5.51
CA GLY A 162 1.96 -3.70 4.11
C GLY A 162 1.77 -4.87 3.16
N ILE A 163 1.07 -4.60 2.08
CA ILE A 163 0.85 -5.51 0.95
C ILE A 163 1.91 -5.22 -0.09
N VAL A 164 2.71 -6.23 -0.44
CA VAL A 164 3.82 -6.11 -1.37
C VAL A 164 3.53 -6.92 -2.63
N LEU A 165 3.39 -6.22 -3.75
CA LEU A 165 3.08 -6.78 -5.06
C LEU A 165 4.39 -7.15 -5.77
N THR A 166 4.77 -8.42 -5.71
CA THR A 166 6.03 -8.91 -6.28
C THR A 166 6.02 -10.42 -6.45
N ALA A 167 6.66 -10.90 -7.49
CA ALA A 167 7.04 -12.29 -7.64
C ALA A 167 8.57 -12.46 -7.61
N SER A 168 9.28 -11.51 -6.98
CA SER A 168 10.73 -11.52 -6.80
C SER A 168 11.49 -11.59 -8.14
N HIS A 169 12.34 -12.60 -8.33
CA HIS A 169 13.16 -12.81 -9.54
C HIS A 169 12.41 -13.49 -10.70
N ASN A 170 11.16 -13.87 -10.51
CA ASN A 170 10.36 -14.45 -11.59
C ASN A 170 10.11 -13.40 -12.67
N PRO A 171 10.06 -13.77 -13.96
CA PRO A 171 9.77 -12.85 -15.03
C PRO A 171 8.47 -12.06 -14.81
N GLY A 172 8.44 -10.81 -15.25
CA GLY A 172 7.25 -9.94 -15.25
C GLY A 172 6.79 -9.67 -16.69
N GLY A 173 5.49 -9.62 -16.91
CA GLY A 173 4.87 -9.39 -18.22
C GLY A 173 3.45 -9.89 -18.27
N PRO A 174 2.72 -9.70 -19.38
CA PRO A 174 1.30 -10.08 -19.51
C PRO A 174 1.03 -11.58 -19.26
N GLY A 175 1.91 -12.47 -19.70
CA GLY A 175 1.80 -13.93 -19.50
C GLY A 175 2.72 -14.45 -18.38
N GLU A 176 3.31 -13.57 -17.59
CA GLU A 176 4.31 -13.92 -16.60
C GLU A 176 3.77 -13.90 -15.18
N ASP A 177 4.65 -13.97 -14.19
CA ASP A 177 4.24 -14.14 -12.80
C ASP A 177 3.93 -12.80 -12.12
N PHE A 178 2.87 -12.82 -11.34
CA PHE A 178 2.51 -11.78 -10.37
C PHE A 178 2.35 -12.41 -9.00
N GLY A 179 2.57 -11.65 -7.95
CA GLY A 179 2.44 -12.17 -6.60
C GLY A 179 2.10 -11.11 -5.59
N ILE A 180 1.43 -11.54 -4.53
CA ILE A 180 1.04 -10.72 -3.39
C ILE A 180 1.58 -11.36 -2.12
N LYS A 181 2.27 -10.58 -1.29
CA LYS A 181 2.67 -10.99 0.05
C LYS A 181 2.33 -9.92 1.08
N TYR A 182 2.23 -10.31 2.33
CA TYR A 182 1.96 -9.42 3.44
C TYR A 182 3.17 -9.32 4.37
N ASN A 183 3.50 -8.10 4.76
CA ASN A 183 4.43 -7.80 5.83
C ASN A 183 3.65 -7.23 7.02
N VAL A 184 3.85 -7.78 8.20
CA VAL A 184 3.15 -7.38 9.43
C VAL A 184 3.70 -6.07 10.00
N GLY A 185 3.09 -5.54 11.06
CA GLY A 185 3.37 -4.22 11.64
C GLY A 185 4.81 -3.94 12.06
N TYR A 186 5.62 -4.96 12.27
CA TYR A 186 7.07 -4.80 12.49
C TYR A 186 7.90 -4.84 11.19
N GLY A 187 7.23 -4.94 10.02
CA GLY A 187 7.82 -4.89 8.70
C GLY A 187 8.44 -6.19 8.21
N GLN A 188 8.41 -7.28 9.00
CA GLN A 188 8.83 -8.60 8.53
C GLN A 188 7.71 -9.29 7.73
N PRO A 189 8.03 -10.23 6.84
CA PRO A 189 7.04 -11.07 6.20
C PRO A 189 6.16 -11.79 7.22
N ALA A 190 4.89 -11.96 6.88
CA ALA A 190 3.95 -12.76 7.68
C ALA A 190 4.48 -14.18 7.87
N GLY A 191 4.35 -14.71 9.09
CA GLY A 191 4.78 -16.04 9.44
C GLY A 191 3.87 -17.15 8.90
N GLU A 192 4.26 -18.40 9.12
CA GLU A 192 3.52 -19.57 8.65
C GLU A 192 2.11 -19.66 9.27
N GLU A 193 1.96 -19.34 10.54
CA GLU A 193 0.68 -19.31 11.22
C GLU A 193 -0.31 -18.35 10.54
N PHE A 194 0.14 -17.14 10.19
CA PHE A 194 -0.68 -16.17 9.46
C PHE A 194 -1.07 -16.69 8.08
N THR A 195 -0.12 -17.25 7.33
CA THR A 195 -0.38 -17.73 5.97
C THR A 195 -1.27 -18.96 5.95
N GLU A 196 -1.20 -19.82 6.97
CA GLU A 196 -2.11 -20.95 7.12
C GLU A 196 -3.53 -20.48 7.49
N THR A 197 -3.67 -19.56 8.45
CA THR A 197 -4.97 -18.96 8.80
C THR A 197 -5.62 -18.27 7.59
N LEU A 198 -4.85 -17.51 6.83
CA LEU A 198 -5.30 -16.89 5.57
C LEU A 198 -5.83 -17.93 4.60
N TYR A 199 -5.10 -19.04 4.42
CA TYR A 199 -5.53 -20.12 3.54
C TYR A 199 -6.84 -20.76 4.01
N GLN A 200 -6.98 -21.06 5.30
CA GLN A 200 -8.23 -21.62 5.85
C GLN A 200 -9.41 -20.67 5.62
N LYS A 201 -9.25 -19.36 5.85
CA LYS A 201 -10.29 -18.36 5.56
C LYS A 201 -10.65 -18.32 4.06
N SER A 202 -9.67 -18.48 3.17
CA SER A 202 -9.93 -18.52 1.73
C SER A 202 -10.76 -19.72 1.27
N LEU A 203 -10.73 -20.83 2.03
CA LEU A 203 -11.53 -22.02 1.76
C LEU A 203 -13.00 -21.90 2.24
N GLU A 204 -13.27 -20.95 3.13
CA GLU A 204 -14.59 -20.74 3.72
C GLU A 204 -15.23 -19.44 3.22
N LEU A 205 -14.56 -18.71 2.34
CA LEU A 205 -15.00 -17.40 1.87
C LEU A 205 -16.28 -17.50 1.05
N SER A 206 -17.30 -16.75 1.44
CA SER A 206 -18.59 -16.67 0.72
C SER A 206 -18.93 -15.27 0.23
N THR A 207 -18.31 -14.24 0.81
CA THR A 207 -18.48 -12.84 0.42
C THR A 207 -17.18 -12.07 0.57
N PHE A 208 -17.04 -10.98 -0.18
CA PHE A 208 -16.01 -9.96 0.05
C PHE A 208 -16.63 -8.57 0.04
N LYS A 209 -15.98 -7.63 0.72
CA LYS A 209 -16.40 -6.22 0.73
C LYS A 209 -15.52 -5.39 -0.20
N THR A 210 -16.16 -4.53 -0.98
CA THR A 210 -15.48 -3.60 -1.87
C THR A 210 -16.23 -2.28 -1.93
N VAL A 211 -15.65 -1.29 -2.60
CA VAL A 211 -16.29 0.02 -2.81
C VAL A 211 -16.70 0.16 -4.27
N GLU A 212 -17.99 0.33 -4.52
CA GLU A 212 -18.53 0.66 -5.85
C GLU A 212 -18.61 2.19 -6.05
N GLY A 213 -18.50 2.62 -7.31
CA GLY A 213 -18.66 4.01 -7.70
C GLY A 213 -17.47 4.93 -7.41
N SER A 214 -16.40 4.45 -6.77
CA SER A 214 -15.17 5.21 -6.66
C SER A 214 -14.43 5.22 -8.00
N ALA A 215 -14.01 6.41 -8.46
CA ALA A 215 -13.10 6.50 -9.60
C ALA A 215 -11.73 5.93 -9.24
N ASP A 216 -10.96 5.52 -10.25
CA ASP A 216 -9.56 5.21 -10.07
C ASP A 216 -8.81 6.47 -9.64
N PHE A 217 -7.87 6.31 -8.70
CA PHE A 217 -7.01 7.39 -8.26
C PHE A 217 -5.70 7.38 -9.06
N ASP A 218 -5.13 8.58 -9.26
CA ASP A 218 -3.88 8.74 -10.01
C ASP A 218 -2.67 8.32 -9.17
N LEU A 219 -2.03 7.22 -9.56
CA LEU A 219 -0.81 6.73 -8.89
C LEU A 219 0.41 7.63 -9.11
N ASP A 220 0.39 8.46 -10.17
CA ASP A 220 1.48 9.40 -10.48
C ASP A 220 1.25 10.80 -9.90
N ALA A 221 0.19 10.98 -9.13
CA ALA A 221 -0.07 12.23 -8.41
C ALA A 221 1.11 12.64 -7.53
N ASP A 222 1.17 13.91 -7.17
CA ASP A 222 2.23 14.43 -6.32
C ASP A 222 2.18 13.80 -4.91
N VAL A 223 3.36 13.56 -4.35
CA VAL A 223 3.49 13.02 -2.98
C VAL A 223 2.76 13.93 -1.99
N GLY A 224 1.93 13.32 -1.16
CA GLY A 224 1.03 14.00 -0.22
C GLY A 224 -0.38 14.22 -0.76
N THR A 225 -0.65 13.91 -2.03
CA THR A 225 -2.01 13.95 -2.58
C THR A 225 -2.86 12.87 -1.90
N THR A 226 -4.05 13.25 -1.47
CA THR A 226 -5.00 12.35 -0.81
C THR A 226 -6.28 12.23 -1.62
N PHE A 227 -6.73 11.00 -1.85
CA PHE A 227 -7.97 10.66 -2.51
C PHE A 227 -8.93 10.02 -1.50
N SER A 228 -10.18 10.49 -1.44
CA SER A 228 -11.22 9.85 -0.65
C SER A 228 -11.80 8.66 -1.44
N ILE A 229 -11.82 7.48 -0.82
CA ILE A 229 -12.48 6.30 -1.40
C ILE A 229 -13.86 6.14 -0.77
N THR A 230 -13.98 6.34 0.54
CA THR A 230 -15.23 6.39 1.30
C THR A 230 -15.15 7.54 2.30
N ASP A 231 -16.25 7.82 3.02
CA ASP A 231 -16.26 8.84 4.08
C ASP A 231 -15.25 8.53 5.22
N GLY A 232 -14.86 7.26 5.38
CA GLY A 232 -13.93 6.81 6.42
C GLY A 232 -12.59 6.30 5.91
N SER A 233 -12.33 6.28 4.58
CA SER A 233 -11.13 5.68 4.01
C SER A 233 -10.49 6.58 2.95
N THR A 234 -9.19 6.76 3.05
CA THR A 234 -8.40 7.58 2.12
C THR A 234 -7.19 6.83 1.57
N VAL A 235 -6.82 7.16 0.33
CA VAL A 235 -5.53 6.83 -0.26
C VAL A 235 -4.64 8.06 -0.24
N THR A 236 -3.41 7.92 0.19
CA THR A 236 -2.38 8.97 0.14
C THR A 236 -1.17 8.49 -0.65
N ILE A 237 -0.77 9.26 -1.66
CA ILE A 237 0.42 9.02 -2.47
C ILE A 237 1.67 9.55 -1.75
#